data_f08f9bdcb5d4cc8da7a59358cbf95507
#
_entry.id   f08f9bdcb5d4cc8da7a59358cbf95507
#
_cell.length_a   1.000
_cell.length_b   1.000
_cell.length_c   1.000
_cell.angle_alpha   90.00
_cell.angle_beta   90.00
_cell.angle_gamma   90.00
#
_symmetry.space_group_name_H-M   'P 1'
#
loop_
_entity.id
_entity.type
_entity.pdbx_description
1 polymer ?
#
loop_
_entity_poly.entity_id
_entity_poly.type
_entity_poly.pdbx_seq_one_letter_code
_entity_poly.pdbx_strand_id
1 'polypeptide(L)'
;MVWGLDMVGPLRKGPGVFTHLLIAVDKFTMWIEAKPITNIRSEEAVKLFLDIIYRFGVPNCIITDHGTNFTRKKFLDFSDGYSIRID
;
A
#
# COMPACT_ATOMS: atom_id res chain seq x y z
N MET A 1 -2.35 12.01 9.96
CA MET A 1 -2.59 11.63 8.56
C MET A 1 -2.82 10.13 8.50
N VAL A 2 -3.95 9.72 7.98
CA VAL A 2 -4.35 8.31 7.91
C VAL A 2 -4.53 7.91 6.45
N TRP A 3 -3.90 6.81 6.07
CA TRP A 3 -4.03 6.26 4.72
C TRP A 3 -4.65 4.87 4.78
N GLY A 4 -5.45 4.54 3.80
CA GLY A 4 -5.94 3.18 3.59
C GLY A 4 -5.12 2.49 2.53
N LEU A 5 -4.93 1.19 2.65
CA LEU A 5 -4.24 0.37 1.66
C LEU A 5 -5.13 -0.79 1.27
N ASP A 6 -5.33 -0.97 -0.02
CA ASP A 6 -6.15 -2.05 -0.56
C ASP A 6 -5.51 -2.60 -1.83
N MET A 7 -6.01 -3.74 -2.29
CA MET A 7 -5.52 -4.37 -3.50
C MET A 7 -6.69 -4.84 -4.33
N VAL A 8 -6.64 -4.54 -5.62
CA VAL A 8 -7.63 -4.99 -6.60
C VAL A 8 -6.98 -6.01 -7.51
N GLY A 9 -7.66 -7.12 -7.74
CA GLY A 9 -7.19 -8.15 -8.63
C GLY A 9 -7.66 -9.53 -8.18
N PRO A 10 -7.28 -10.56 -8.93
CA PRO A 10 -6.44 -10.51 -10.12
C PRO A 10 -7.13 -9.85 -11.32
N LEU A 11 -6.35 -9.14 -12.13
CA LEU A 11 -6.81 -8.49 -13.34
C LEU A 11 -6.77 -9.50 -14.49
N ARG A 12 -7.88 -9.67 -15.16
CA ARG A 12 -8.02 -10.76 -16.14
C ARG A 12 -7.34 -10.50 -17.47
N LYS A 13 -7.26 -9.26 -17.89
CA LYS A 13 -6.76 -8.91 -19.22
C LYS A 13 -5.94 -7.62 -19.18
N GLY A 14 -5.07 -7.51 -18.20
CA GLY A 14 -4.14 -6.42 -18.24
C GLY A 14 -3.16 -6.64 -19.39
N PRO A 15 -2.89 -5.63 -20.19
CA PRO A 15 -1.81 -5.75 -21.15
C PRO A 15 -0.50 -5.98 -20.38
N GLY A 16 0.26 -6.96 -20.83
CA GLY A 16 1.53 -7.27 -20.22
C GLY A 16 1.38 -8.11 -18.97
N VAL A 17 2.18 -7.78 -17.97
CA VAL A 17 2.44 -8.66 -16.85
C VAL A 17 1.78 -8.23 -15.54
N PHE A 18 1.03 -7.15 -15.53
CA PHE A 18 0.40 -6.66 -14.30
C PHE A 18 -0.80 -7.50 -13.93
N THR A 19 -0.83 -8.00 -12.70
CA THR A 19 -1.88 -8.87 -12.20
C THR A 19 -2.77 -8.18 -11.16
N HIS A 20 -2.26 -7.17 -10.49
CA HIS A 20 -2.97 -6.51 -9.40
C HIS A 20 -2.70 -5.02 -9.40
N LEU A 21 -3.56 -4.30 -8.70
CA LEU A 21 -3.42 -2.87 -8.50
C LEU A 21 -3.42 -2.59 -7.00
N LEU A 22 -2.34 -2.01 -6.50
CA LEU A 22 -2.30 -1.50 -5.13
C LEU A 22 -2.92 -0.11 -5.11
N ILE A 23 -3.78 0.14 -4.14
CA ILE A 23 -4.47 1.40 -3.98
C ILE A 23 -4.25 1.94 -2.59
N ALA A 24 -3.73 3.16 -2.50
CA ALA A 24 -3.59 3.88 -1.24
C ALA A 24 -4.47 5.11 -1.29
N VAL A 25 -5.25 5.34 -0.23
CA VAL A 25 -6.20 6.45 -0.15
C VAL A 25 -5.89 7.28 1.09
N ASP A 26 -5.69 8.58 0.91
CA ASP A 26 -5.64 9.51 2.03
C ASP A 26 -7.06 9.68 2.57
N LYS A 27 -7.29 9.22 3.80
CA LYS A 27 -8.64 9.20 4.38
C LYS A 27 -9.19 10.60 4.68
N PHE A 28 -8.34 11.61 4.72
CA PHE A 28 -8.78 12.98 4.93
C PHE A 28 -9.20 13.65 3.62
N THR A 29 -8.32 13.61 2.61
CA THR A 29 -8.56 14.29 1.33
C THR A 29 -9.24 13.41 0.29
N MET A 30 -9.23 12.08 0.50
CA MET A 30 -9.67 11.07 -0.45
C MET A 30 -8.80 11.02 -1.71
N TRP A 31 -7.60 11.55 -1.64
CA TRP A 31 -6.62 11.42 -2.71
C TRP A 31 -6.23 9.96 -2.88
N ILE A 32 -6.12 9.51 -4.11
CA ILE A 32 -5.84 8.12 -4.43
C ILE A 32 -4.50 8.01 -5.14
N GLU A 33 -3.64 7.12 -4.64
CA GLU A 33 -2.43 6.67 -5.32
C GLU A 33 -2.61 5.22 -5.72
N ALA A 34 -2.33 4.88 -6.96
CA ALA A 34 -2.50 3.53 -7.47
C ALA A 34 -1.21 3.06 -8.11
N LYS A 35 -0.84 1.80 -7.87
CA LYS A 35 0.38 1.21 -8.40
C LYS A 35 0.08 -0.17 -8.98
N PRO A 36 0.27 -0.38 -10.29
CA PRO A 36 0.17 -1.71 -10.87
C PRO A 36 1.35 -2.58 -10.41
N ILE A 37 1.07 -3.83 -10.08
CA ILE A 37 2.09 -4.77 -9.65
C ILE A 37 1.96 -6.09 -10.39
N THR A 38 3.09 -6.80 -10.51
CA THR A 38 3.14 -8.11 -11.15
C THR A 38 3.10 -9.25 -10.15
N ASN A 39 3.58 -9.01 -8.94
CA ASN A 39 3.63 -10.00 -7.86
C ASN A 39 3.07 -9.40 -6.59
N ILE A 40 2.33 -10.22 -5.86
CA ILE A 40 1.80 -9.83 -4.55
C ILE A 40 2.94 -9.98 -3.54
N ARG A 41 3.61 -8.87 -3.24
CA ARG A 41 4.71 -8.83 -2.27
C ARG A 41 4.58 -7.63 -1.37
N SER A 42 4.95 -7.81 -0.10
CA SER A 42 4.94 -6.70 0.85
C SER A 42 5.92 -5.59 0.45
N GLU A 43 6.99 -5.93 -0.27
CA GLU A 43 7.92 -4.93 -0.80
C GLU A 43 7.25 -3.92 -1.73
N GLU A 44 6.23 -4.35 -2.47
CA GLU A 44 5.50 -3.43 -3.35
C GLU A 44 4.73 -2.39 -2.55
N ALA A 45 4.13 -2.79 -1.43
CA ALA A 45 3.47 -1.87 -0.51
C ALA A 45 4.49 -0.92 0.14
N VAL A 46 5.66 -1.44 0.50
CA VAL A 46 6.74 -0.61 1.05
C VAL A 46 7.16 0.46 0.05
N LYS A 47 7.36 0.09 -1.21
CA LYS A 47 7.75 1.05 -2.25
C LYS A 47 6.68 2.13 -2.44
N LEU A 48 5.42 1.74 -2.45
CA LEU A 48 4.32 2.67 -2.59
C LEU A 48 4.31 3.69 -1.44
N PHE A 49 4.44 3.22 -0.21
CA PHE A 49 4.42 4.12 0.95
C PHE A 49 5.71 4.92 1.12
N LEU A 50 6.85 4.42 0.66
CA LEU A 50 8.06 5.25 0.61
C LEU A 50 7.84 6.46 -0.32
N ASP A 51 7.22 6.25 -1.45
CA ASP A 51 6.90 7.33 -2.38
C ASP A 51 5.88 8.31 -1.75
N ILE A 52 4.87 7.79 -1.07
CA ILE A 52 3.89 8.61 -0.36
C ILE A 52 4.55 9.45 0.74
N ILE A 53 5.42 8.83 1.53
CA ILE A 53 6.15 9.53 2.59
C ILE A 53 7.00 10.66 2.00
N TYR A 54 7.66 10.39 0.90
CA TYR A 54 8.50 11.39 0.24
C TYR A 54 7.69 12.59 -0.24
N ARG A 55 6.49 12.35 -0.77
CA ARG A 55 5.66 13.43 -1.35
C ARG A 55 4.73 14.10 -0.35
N PHE A 56 4.20 13.37 0.60
CA PHE A 56 3.13 13.86 1.48
C PHE A 56 3.51 13.86 2.96
N GLY A 57 4.55 13.15 3.35
CA GLY A 57 4.95 13.01 4.74
C GLY A 57 4.57 11.66 5.33
N VAL A 58 4.99 11.43 6.56
CA VAL A 58 4.81 10.13 7.24
C VAL A 58 3.38 10.04 7.79
N PRO A 59 2.61 9.02 7.40
CA PRO A 59 1.29 8.82 8.00
C PRO A 59 1.38 8.39 9.46
N ASN A 60 0.35 8.70 10.23
CA ASN A 60 0.23 8.20 11.60
C ASN A 60 -0.21 6.74 11.61
N CYS A 61 -1.04 6.39 10.65
CA CYS A 61 -1.70 5.09 10.61
C CYS A 61 -1.97 4.69 9.16
N ILE A 62 -1.83 3.41 8.88
CA ILE A 62 -2.27 2.80 7.63
C ILE A 62 -3.31 1.74 7.97
N ILE A 63 -4.50 1.87 7.40
CA ILE A 63 -5.58 0.91 7.58
C ILE A 63 -5.53 -0.08 6.44
N THR A 64 -5.36 -1.36 6.76
CA THR A 64 -5.29 -2.42 5.75
C THR A 64 -6.51 -3.33 5.90
N ASP A 65 -6.87 -3.97 4.78
CA ASP A 65 -7.89 -5.01 4.82
C ASP A 65 -7.28 -6.29 5.40
N HIS A 66 -8.07 -6.98 6.22
CA HIS A 66 -7.65 -8.24 6.83
C HIS A 66 -7.58 -9.33 5.76
N GLY A 67 -6.56 -10.16 5.82
CA GLY A 67 -6.38 -11.25 4.88
C GLY A 67 -5.58 -10.89 3.65
N THR A 68 -5.09 -9.65 3.54
CA THR A 68 -4.20 -9.29 2.45
C THR A 68 -2.77 -9.74 2.77
N ASN A 69 -2.00 -10.04 1.73
CA ASN A 69 -0.61 -10.45 1.89
C ASN A 69 0.33 -9.29 2.17
N PHE A 70 -0.19 -8.08 2.32
CA PHE A 70 0.63 -6.88 2.58
C PHE A 70 1.19 -6.85 3.99
N THR A 71 0.47 -7.43 4.96
CA THR A 71 0.84 -7.35 6.36
C THR A 71 1.89 -8.39 6.73
N ARG A 72 2.82 -8.63 5.80
CA ARG A 72 3.95 -9.50 6.06
C ARG A 72 5.04 -8.74 6.79
N LYS A 73 5.99 -9.48 7.31
CA LYS A 73 7.04 -8.97 8.17
C LYS A 73 7.74 -7.72 7.59
N LYS A 74 8.05 -7.72 6.30
CA LYS A 74 8.76 -6.59 5.70
C LYS A 74 7.97 -5.29 5.76
N PHE A 75 6.66 -5.37 5.51
CA PHE A 75 5.80 -4.20 5.59
C PHE A 75 5.64 -3.74 7.04
N LEU A 76 5.47 -4.66 7.96
CA LEU A 76 5.35 -4.34 9.38
C LEU A 76 6.65 -3.74 9.92
N ASP A 77 7.79 -4.29 9.55
CA ASP A 77 9.10 -3.75 9.95
C ASP A 77 9.31 -2.34 9.40
N PHE A 78 8.93 -2.12 8.14
CA PHE A 78 8.98 -0.80 7.53
C PHE A 78 8.13 0.19 8.33
N SER A 79 6.90 -0.18 8.61
CA SER A 79 5.95 0.67 9.34
C SER A 79 6.46 0.99 10.74
N ASP A 80 6.99 0.00 11.42
CA ASP A 80 7.56 0.16 12.75
C ASP A 80 8.73 1.13 12.73
N GLY A 81 9.60 1.03 11.73
CA GLY A 81 10.74 1.92 11.59
C GLY A 81 10.36 3.40 11.42
N TYR A 82 9.16 3.68 10.88
CA TYR A 82 8.64 5.03 10.75
C TYR A 82 7.61 5.39 11.82
N SER A 83 7.41 4.52 12.80
CA SER A 83 6.39 4.69 13.85
C SER A 83 4.98 4.84 13.27
N ILE A 84 4.69 4.10 12.21
CA ILE A 84 3.38 4.06 11.59
C ILE A 84 2.58 2.91 12.19
N ARG A 85 1.39 3.20 12.71
CA ARG A 85 0.49 2.17 13.22
C ARG A 85 -0.24 1.50 12.05
N ILE A 86 -0.32 0.18 12.10
CA ILE A 86 -1.08 -0.61 11.13
C ILE A 86 -2.35 -1.12 11.79
N ASP A 87 -3.48 -0.80 11.22
CA ASP A 87 -4.78 -1.23 11.71
C ASP A 87 -5.48 -2.19 10.75
#